data_8d642138588c1d405a248c094e78373d
#
_entry.id   8d642138588c1d405a248c094e78373d
#
_cell.length_a   1.000
_cell.length_b   1.000
_cell.length_c   1.000
_cell.angle_alpha   90.00
_cell.angle_beta   90.00
_cell.angle_gamma   90.00
#
_symmetry.space_group_name_H-M   'P 1'
#
loop_
_entity.id
_entity.type
_entity.pdbx_description
1 polymer ?
#
loop_
_entity_poly.entity_id
_entity_poly.type
_entity_poly.pdbx_seq_one_letter_code
_entity_poly.pdbx_strand_id
1 'polypeptide(L)'
;STPAIAEIAGVSVGSLYQYFDSKEALLTGLLNKLALDVGTTLKHIPLNEGVTLRTLIEQAIDMGFSLLNSSDGLYLELVRNWHRLPTDQVADVLQQHFSETARMYFIKHYHQYPIVDLQVRLFIIINSTLFTMVRLASQQHESLLSEKSVRDGLVNMIVGYLEQV
;
A
#
# COMPACT_ATOMS: atom_id res chain seq x y z
N SER A 1 -13.98 12.33 17.42
CA SER A 1 -14.01 11.80 18.80
C SER A 1 -14.62 10.40 18.81
N THR A 2 -14.32 9.59 19.82
CA THR A 2 -14.88 8.23 19.99
C THR A 2 -16.42 8.24 20.04
N PRO A 3 -17.09 9.19 20.71
CA PRO A 3 -18.55 9.29 20.66
C PRO A 3 -19.09 9.49 19.24
N ALA A 4 -18.49 10.35 18.44
CA ALA A 4 -18.93 10.57 17.05
C ALA A 4 -18.74 9.31 16.18
N ILE A 5 -17.67 8.54 16.41
CA ILE A 5 -17.44 7.27 15.72
C ILE A 5 -18.54 6.26 16.10
N ALA A 6 -18.87 6.14 17.38
CA ALA A 6 -19.91 5.23 17.87
C ALA A 6 -21.29 5.61 17.29
N GLU A 7 -21.62 6.90 17.24
CA GLU A 7 -22.85 7.42 16.66
C GLU A 7 -22.99 7.05 15.18
N ILE A 8 -21.93 7.31 14.37
CA ILE A 8 -21.91 6.97 12.94
C ILE A 8 -21.99 5.45 12.73
N ALA A 9 -21.33 4.67 13.58
CA ALA A 9 -21.37 3.22 13.53
C ALA A 9 -22.67 2.59 14.04
N GLY A 10 -23.59 3.39 14.62
CA GLY A 10 -24.84 2.91 15.16
C GLY A 10 -24.67 2.03 16.41
N VAL A 11 -23.61 2.22 17.17
CA VAL A 11 -23.32 1.45 18.39
C VAL A 11 -23.17 2.38 19.61
N SER A 12 -23.29 1.84 20.83
CA SER A 12 -22.98 2.59 22.02
C SER A 12 -21.48 2.82 22.18
N VAL A 13 -21.08 3.91 22.83
CA VAL A 13 -19.67 4.16 23.18
C VAL A 13 -19.10 3.03 24.03
N GLY A 14 -19.91 2.49 24.96
CA GLY A 14 -19.53 1.34 25.77
C GLY A 14 -19.28 0.08 24.93
N SER A 15 -20.12 -0.17 23.92
CA SER A 15 -19.91 -1.28 22.99
C SER A 15 -18.61 -1.12 22.20
N LEU A 16 -18.28 0.11 21.77
CA LEU A 16 -17.05 0.38 21.06
C LEU A 16 -15.82 0.06 21.93
N TYR A 17 -15.84 0.45 23.21
CA TYR A 17 -14.77 0.18 24.15
C TYR A 17 -14.65 -1.30 24.57
N GLN A 18 -15.65 -2.14 24.31
CA GLN A 18 -15.52 -3.59 24.48
C GLN A 18 -14.59 -4.25 23.44
N TYR A 19 -14.47 -3.61 22.26
CA TYR A 19 -13.65 -4.13 21.16
C TYR A 19 -12.31 -3.38 21.02
N PHE A 20 -12.28 -2.13 21.41
CA PHE A 20 -11.10 -1.26 21.27
C PHE A 20 -10.88 -0.48 22.56
N ASP A 21 -9.84 -0.82 23.31
CA ASP A 21 -9.53 -0.23 24.62
C ASP A 21 -9.24 1.28 24.54
N SER A 22 -8.88 1.78 23.36
CA SER A 22 -8.55 3.19 23.14
C SER A 22 -8.83 3.61 21.69
N LYS A 23 -8.76 4.92 21.42
CA LYS A 23 -8.80 5.45 20.06
C LYS A 23 -7.62 4.96 19.23
N GLU A 24 -6.45 4.85 19.85
CA GLU A 24 -5.23 4.35 19.23
C GLU A 24 -5.39 2.87 18.84
N ALA A 25 -6.00 2.04 19.70
CA ALA A 25 -6.31 0.64 19.39
C ALA A 25 -7.27 0.52 18.19
N LEU A 26 -8.27 1.39 18.10
CA LEU A 26 -9.18 1.45 16.96
C LEU A 26 -8.44 1.84 15.66
N LEU A 27 -7.57 2.83 15.73
CA LEU A 27 -6.75 3.25 14.57
C LEU A 27 -5.81 2.13 14.14
N THR A 28 -5.17 1.45 15.08
CA THR A 28 -4.31 0.28 14.80
C THR A 28 -5.12 -0.83 14.13
N GLY A 29 -6.34 -1.12 14.62
CA GLY A 29 -7.22 -2.11 14.01
C GLY A 29 -7.58 -1.75 12.56
N LEU A 30 -7.84 -0.47 12.30
CA LEU A 30 -8.15 0.02 10.96
C LEU A 30 -6.94 -0.09 10.01
N LEU A 31 -5.75 0.25 10.49
CA LEU A 31 -4.51 0.11 9.71
C LEU A 31 -4.19 -1.36 9.41
N ASN A 32 -4.40 -2.26 10.40
CA ASN A 32 -4.24 -3.69 10.18
C ASN A 32 -5.21 -4.22 9.13
N LYS A 33 -6.46 -3.72 9.14
CA LYS A 33 -7.43 -4.06 8.09
C LYS A 33 -6.95 -3.60 6.72
N LEU A 34 -6.44 -2.37 6.59
CA LEU A 34 -5.84 -1.89 5.34
C LEU A 34 -4.71 -2.81 4.86
N ALA A 35 -3.80 -3.20 5.75
CA ALA A 35 -2.70 -4.10 5.42
C ALA A 35 -3.20 -5.47 4.94
N LEU A 36 -4.25 -6.01 5.57
CA LEU A 36 -4.88 -7.27 5.16
C LEU A 36 -5.56 -7.14 3.79
N ASP A 37 -6.27 -6.03 3.53
CA ASP A 37 -6.92 -5.76 2.25
C ASP A 37 -5.88 -5.67 1.12
N VAL A 38 -4.76 -4.99 1.36
CA VAL A 38 -3.60 -4.96 0.44
C VAL A 38 -3.06 -6.36 0.20
N GLY A 39 -2.77 -7.11 1.26
CA GLY A 39 -2.24 -8.47 1.15
C GLY A 39 -3.17 -9.43 0.41
N THR A 40 -4.48 -9.31 0.63
CA THR A 40 -5.48 -10.10 -0.07
C THR A 40 -5.51 -9.75 -1.55
N THR A 41 -5.49 -8.47 -1.89
CA THR A 41 -5.52 -8.01 -3.28
C THR A 41 -4.25 -8.42 -4.03
N LEU A 42 -3.08 -8.31 -3.40
CA LEU A 42 -1.81 -8.76 -3.97
C LEU A 42 -1.80 -10.24 -4.35
N LYS A 43 -2.45 -11.10 -3.54
CA LYS A 43 -2.56 -12.53 -3.83
C LYS A 43 -3.39 -12.85 -5.08
N HIS A 44 -4.23 -11.91 -5.53
CA HIS A 44 -5.04 -12.06 -6.73
C HIS A 44 -4.35 -11.56 -8.00
N ILE A 45 -3.18 -10.93 -7.89
CA ILE A 45 -2.38 -10.55 -9.06
C ILE A 45 -1.92 -11.84 -9.75
N PRO A 46 -2.27 -12.05 -11.02
CA PRO A 46 -1.87 -13.26 -11.73
C PRO A 46 -0.35 -13.26 -11.94
N LEU A 47 0.28 -14.35 -11.51
CA LEU A 47 1.73 -14.57 -11.66
C LEU A 47 2.02 -15.68 -12.68
N ASN A 48 1.20 -15.78 -13.75
CA ASN A 48 1.38 -16.78 -14.80
C ASN A 48 2.57 -16.42 -15.72
N GLU A 49 2.99 -17.37 -16.57
CA GLU A 49 4.18 -17.22 -17.42
C GLU A 49 4.09 -16.06 -18.43
N GLY A 50 2.89 -15.60 -18.76
CA GLY A 50 2.67 -14.48 -19.69
C GLY A 50 2.78 -13.10 -19.05
N VAL A 51 2.93 -13.01 -17.74
CA VAL A 51 3.00 -11.71 -17.02
C VAL A 51 4.42 -11.17 -17.06
N THR A 52 4.61 -10.04 -17.72
CA THR A 52 5.91 -9.34 -17.71
C THR A 52 6.14 -8.60 -16.41
N LEU A 53 7.40 -8.26 -16.11
CA LEU A 53 7.73 -7.43 -14.94
C LEU A 53 6.95 -6.11 -14.99
N ARG A 54 6.90 -5.46 -16.15
CA ARG A 54 6.14 -4.20 -16.33
C ARG A 54 4.67 -4.38 -15.98
N THR A 55 4.03 -5.41 -16.51
CA THR A 55 2.60 -5.67 -16.24
C THR A 55 2.34 -5.92 -14.75
N LEU A 56 3.24 -6.66 -14.08
CA LEU A 56 3.15 -6.88 -12.63
C LEU A 56 3.23 -5.56 -11.85
N ILE A 57 4.20 -4.71 -12.19
CA ILE A 57 4.39 -3.42 -11.53
C ILE A 57 3.19 -2.48 -11.80
N GLU A 58 2.70 -2.42 -13.03
CA GLU A 58 1.50 -1.65 -13.38
C GLU A 58 0.31 -2.06 -12.53
N GLN A 59 0.03 -3.35 -12.43
CA GLN A 59 -1.07 -3.87 -11.61
C GLN A 59 -0.90 -3.55 -10.13
N ALA A 60 0.31 -3.67 -9.58
CA ALA A 60 0.59 -3.35 -8.18
C ALA A 60 0.39 -1.85 -7.87
N ILE A 61 0.84 -0.97 -8.77
CA ILE A 61 0.68 0.48 -8.64
C ILE A 61 -0.80 0.87 -8.79
N ASP A 62 -1.50 0.32 -9.79
CA ASP A 62 -2.94 0.57 -10.01
C ASP A 62 -3.78 0.11 -8.82
N MET A 63 -3.43 -1.03 -8.23
CA MET A 63 -4.04 -1.51 -7.00
C MET A 63 -3.85 -0.50 -5.86
N GLY A 64 -2.63 0.02 -5.67
CA GLY A 64 -2.34 1.00 -4.63
C GLY A 64 -3.21 2.26 -4.76
N PHE A 65 -3.29 2.83 -5.96
CA PHE A 65 -4.16 3.99 -6.23
C PHE A 65 -5.65 3.65 -6.08
N SER A 66 -6.08 2.48 -6.55
CA SER A 66 -7.46 2.02 -6.40
C SER A 66 -7.85 1.88 -4.93
N LEU A 67 -6.98 1.34 -4.08
CA LEU A 67 -7.21 1.24 -2.64
C LEU A 67 -7.32 2.62 -1.98
N LEU A 68 -6.44 3.56 -2.33
CA LEU A 68 -6.50 4.93 -1.81
C LEU A 68 -7.82 5.63 -2.17
N ASN A 69 -8.34 5.37 -3.37
CA ASN A 69 -9.58 5.97 -3.88
C ASN A 69 -10.84 5.17 -3.49
N SER A 70 -10.69 4.00 -2.85
CA SER A 70 -11.79 3.16 -2.38
C SER A 70 -12.28 3.57 -0.98
N SER A 71 -13.31 2.89 -0.49
CA SER A 71 -13.79 3.03 0.90
C SER A 71 -14.21 4.45 1.29
N ASP A 72 -14.91 5.17 0.39
CA ASP A 72 -15.39 6.54 0.62
C ASP A 72 -14.32 7.53 1.11
N GLY A 73 -13.07 7.32 0.65
CA GLY A 73 -11.93 8.17 1.01
C GLY A 73 -11.28 7.84 2.36
N LEU A 74 -11.71 6.77 3.05
CA LEU A 74 -11.17 6.40 4.36
C LEU A 74 -9.65 6.16 4.31
N TYR A 75 -9.18 5.38 3.35
CA TYR A 75 -7.75 5.08 3.22
C TYR A 75 -6.95 6.31 2.81
N LEU A 76 -7.52 7.17 1.98
CA LEU A 76 -6.93 8.45 1.63
C LEU A 76 -6.76 9.35 2.87
N GLU A 77 -7.76 9.40 3.74
CA GLU A 77 -7.71 10.20 4.95
C GLU A 77 -6.71 9.63 5.98
N LEU A 78 -6.60 8.29 6.10
CA LEU A 78 -5.56 7.66 6.90
C LEU A 78 -4.18 8.04 6.40
N VAL A 79 -3.94 7.97 5.09
CA VAL A 79 -2.68 8.32 4.46
C VAL A 79 -2.34 9.80 4.66
N ARG A 80 -3.29 10.70 4.54
CA ARG A 80 -3.10 12.14 4.79
C ARG A 80 -2.69 12.43 6.24
N ASN A 81 -3.16 11.62 7.17
CA ASN A 81 -2.85 11.74 8.60
C ASN A 81 -1.77 10.76 9.07
N TRP A 82 -1.01 10.16 8.15
CA TRP A 82 0.00 9.14 8.42
C TRP A 82 0.93 9.49 9.59
N HIS A 83 1.39 10.75 9.66
CA HIS A 83 2.29 11.23 10.71
C HIS A 83 1.69 11.22 12.13
N ARG A 84 0.38 11.00 12.26
CA ARG A 84 -0.36 10.93 13.54
C ARG A 84 -0.76 9.51 13.92
N LEU A 85 -0.41 8.53 13.09
CA LEU A 85 -0.84 7.15 13.24
C LEU A 85 0.30 6.29 13.78
N PRO A 86 0.00 5.21 14.53
CA PRO A 86 0.98 4.22 14.95
C PRO A 86 1.34 3.32 13.75
N THR A 87 2.19 3.82 12.85
CA THR A 87 2.38 3.24 11.53
C THR A 87 3.51 2.24 11.41
N ASP A 88 4.40 2.14 12.40
CA ASP A 88 5.60 1.31 12.31
C ASP A 88 5.28 -0.15 11.98
N GLN A 89 4.34 -0.76 12.70
CA GLN A 89 3.95 -2.15 12.46
C GLN A 89 3.25 -2.36 11.12
N VAL A 90 2.48 -1.36 10.67
CA VAL A 90 1.73 -1.45 9.40
C VAL A 90 2.64 -1.34 8.20
N ALA A 91 3.64 -0.46 8.26
CA ALA A 91 4.66 -0.35 7.22
C ALA A 91 5.39 -1.67 7.03
N ASP A 92 5.76 -2.35 8.12
CA ASP A 92 6.41 -3.66 8.09
C ASP A 92 5.52 -4.74 7.47
N VAL A 93 4.22 -4.79 7.84
CA VAL A 93 3.26 -5.76 7.28
C VAL A 93 3.05 -5.52 5.78
N LEU A 94 2.89 -4.27 5.36
CA LEU A 94 2.78 -3.92 3.94
C LEU A 94 4.04 -4.33 3.18
N GLN A 95 5.21 -3.99 3.71
CA GLN A 95 6.49 -4.36 3.11
C GLN A 95 6.63 -5.88 2.98
N GLN A 96 6.22 -6.64 3.99
CA GLN A 96 6.22 -8.10 3.94
C GLN A 96 5.35 -8.62 2.79
N HIS A 97 4.11 -8.18 2.66
CA HIS A 97 3.20 -8.64 1.60
C HIS A 97 3.74 -8.33 0.21
N PHE A 98 4.26 -7.13 -0.01
CA PHE A 98 4.86 -6.77 -1.30
C PHE A 98 6.12 -7.60 -1.59
N SER A 99 6.97 -7.81 -0.58
CA SER A 99 8.19 -8.61 -0.72
C SER A 99 7.87 -10.08 -1.03
N GLU A 100 6.85 -10.65 -0.40
CA GLU A 100 6.40 -12.02 -0.68
C GLU A 100 5.90 -12.16 -2.13
N THR A 101 5.06 -11.24 -2.59
CA THR A 101 4.53 -11.24 -3.97
C THR A 101 5.65 -11.10 -4.99
N ALA A 102 6.56 -10.14 -4.79
CA ALA A 102 7.70 -9.94 -5.66
C ALA A 102 8.62 -11.18 -5.67
N ARG A 103 8.91 -11.74 -4.49
CA ARG A 103 9.72 -12.96 -4.38
C ARG A 103 9.09 -14.13 -5.15
N MET A 104 7.77 -14.33 -5.03
CA MET A 104 7.08 -15.38 -5.78
C MET A 104 7.21 -15.19 -7.30
N TYR A 105 7.06 -13.96 -7.76
CA TYR A 105 7.27 -13.63 -9.17
C TYR A 105 8.70 -13.95 -9.63
N PHE A 106 9.71 -13.46 -8.90
CA PHE A 106 11.11 -13.68 -9.26
C PHE A 106 11.58 -15.13 -9.16
N ILE A 107 11.04 -15.92 -8.21
CA ILE A 107 11.31 -17.37 -8.15
C ILE A 107 10.80 -18.03 -9.43
N LYS A 108 9.59 -17.67 -9.89
CA LYS A 108 8.99 -18.24 -11.09
C LYS A 108 9.73 -17.84 -12.37
N HIS A 109 10.23 -16.61 -12.41
CA HIS A 109 10.91 -16.02 -13.57
C HIS A 109 12.44 -15.87 -13.37
N TYR A 110 13.03 -16.65 -12.45
CA TYR A 110 14.44 -16.52 -12.07
C TYR A 110 15.43 -16.49 -13.23
N HIS A 111 15.20 -17.31 -14.28
CA HIS A 111 16.06 -17.34 -15.46
C HIS A 111 15.92 -16.11 -16.36
N GLN A 112 14.85 -15.38 -16.21
CA GLN A 112 14.57 -14.17 -16.98
C GLN A 112 15.09 -12.90 -16.27
N TYR A 113 15.07 -12.89 -14.93
CA TYR A 113 15.43 -11.74 -14.12
C TYR A 113 16.37 -12.12 -12.96
N PRO A 114 17.66 -12.41 -13.24
CA PRO A 114 18.64 -12.69 -12.19
C PRO A 114 19.01 -11.38 -11.49
N ILE A 115 18.32 -11.05 -10.41
CA ILE A 115 18.52 -9.78 -9.70
C ILE A 115 19.42 -10.00 -8.48
N VAL A 116 20.56 -9.32 -8.48
CA VAL A 116 21.46 -9.23 -7.32
C VAL A 116 20.83 -8.27 -6.30
N ASP A 117 20.96 -8.59 -5.02
CA ASP A 117 20.46 -7.75 -3.90
C ASP A 117 18.95 -7.43 -3.96
N LEU A 118 18.15 -8.40 -4.40
CA LEU A 118 16.71 -8.24 -4.56
C LEU A 118 16.04 -7.67 -3.30
N GLN A 119 16.44 -8.10 -2.10
CA GLN A 119 15.86 -7.60 -0.85
C GLN A 119 16.09 -6.10 -0.66
N VAL A 120 17.30 -5.62 -0.95
CA VAL A 120 17.63 -4.19 -0.86
C VAL A 120 16.83 -3.40 -1.89
N ARG A 121 16.76 -3.90 -3.12
CA ARG A 121 15.98 -3.25 -4.18
C ARG A 121 14.51 -3.17 -3.84
N LEU A 122 13.92 -4.25 -3.32
CA LEU A 122 12.52 -4.26 -2.90
C LEU A 122 12.27 -3.31 -1.73
N PHE A 123 13.17 -3.24 -0.75
CA PHE A 123 13.06 -2.28 0.34
C PHE A 123 13.01 -0.84 -0.18
N ILE A 124 13.92 -0.47 -1.07
CA ILE A 124 13.98 0.87 -1.67
C ILE A 124 12.69 1.16 -2.47
N ILE A 125 12.30 0.23 -3.34
CA ILE A 125 11.11 0.37 -4.20
C ILE A 125 9.85 0.59 -3.36
N ILE A 126 9.61 -0.29 -2.39
CA ILE A 126 8.37 -0.27 -1.59
C ILE A 126 8.28 1.03 -0.80
N ASN A 127 9.35 1.41 -0.09
CA ASN A 127 9.34 2.62 0.71
C ASN A 127 9.23 3.90 -0.15
N SER A 128 9.97 3.97 -1.26
CA SER A 128 9.89 5.11 -2.18
C SER A 128 8.50 5.25 -2.78
N THR A 129 7.89 4.14 -3.18
CA THR A 129 6.54 4.11 -3.79
C THR A 129 5.48 4.53 -2.78
N LEU A 130 5.48 3.91 -1.60
CA LEU A 130 4.55 4.25 -0.52
C LEU A 130 4.67 5.72 -0.14
N PHE A 131 5.88 6.24 0.07
CA PHE A 131 6.09 7.64 0.39
C PHE A 131 5.60 8.58 -0.72
N THR A 132 5.85 8.24 -1.97
CA THR A 132 5.39 9.04 -3.12
C THR A 132 3.88 9.09 -3.19
N MET A 133 3.19 7.95 -2.99
CA MET A 133 1.73 7.87 -2.96
C MET A 133 1.15 8.68 -1.79
N VAL A 134 1.72 8.52 -0.58
CA VAL A 134 1.34 9.31 0.61
C VAL A 134 1.50 10.80 0.34
N ARG A 135 2.63 11.20 -0.25
CA ARG A 135 2.93 12.60 -0.54
C ARG A 135 1.98 13.19 -1.58
N LEU A 136 1.67 12.45 -2.63
CA LEU A 136 0.69 12.86 -3.64
C LEU A 136 -0.70 13.02 -3.02
N ALA A 137 -1.15 12.02 -2.26
CA ALA A 137 -2.44 12.03 -1.59
C ALA A 137 -2.60 13.16 -0.56
N SER A 138 -1.49 13.61 0.03
CA SER A 138 -1.47 14.69 1.03
C SER A 138 -1.48 16.10 0.41
N GLN A 139 -1.38 16.24 -0.91
CA GLN A 139 -1.44 17.54 -1.58
C GLN A 139 -2.88 18.03 -1.61
N GLN A 140 -3.13 19.21 -1.00
CA GLN A 140 -4.49 19.76 -0.84
C GLN A 140 -4.94 20.71 -1.96
N HIS A 141 -4.06 21.14 -2.86
CA HIS A 141 -4.37 22.10 -3.93
C HIS A 141 -3.70 21.73 -5.23
N GLU A 142 -4.18 22.34 -6.33
CA GLU A 142 -3.77 22.17 -7.72
C GLU A 142 -2.30 21.77 -7.87
N SER A 143 -2.06 20.48 -7.76
CA SER A 143 -0.74 19.93 -8.05
C SER A 143 -0.57 19.91 -9.56
N LEU A 144 0.58 20.41 -10.02
CA LEU A 144 1.02 20.23 -11.41
C LEU A 144 1.24 18.74 -11.75
N LEU A 145 1.18 17.88 -10.72
CA LEU A 145 1.37 16.44 -10.84
C LEU A 145 0.01 15.73 -10.91
N SER A 146 -0.30 15.15 -12.06
CA SER A 146 -1.45 14.26 -12.16
C SER A 146 -1.14 12.88 -11.58
N GLU A 147 -2.16 12.20 -11.04
CA GLU A 147 -2.03 10.80 -10.58
C GLU A 147 -1.45 9.93 -11.69
N LYS A 148 -1.92 10.10 -12.93
CA LYS A 148 -1.42 9.38 -14.09
C LYS A 148 0.08 9.59 -14.31
N SER A 149 0.56 10.82 -14.24
CA SER A 149 1.99 11.13 -14.45
C SER A 149 2.86 10.51 -13.36
N VAL A 150 2.40 10.53 -12.11
CA VAL A 150 3.10 9.91 -10.98
C VAL A 150 3.09 8.37 -11.12
N ARG A 151 1.95 7.79 -11.48
CA ARG A 151 1.81 6.37 -11.77
C ARG A 151 2.81 5.91 -12.83
N ASP A 152 2.80 6.56 -13.98
CA ASP A 152 3.67 6.19 -15.11
C ASP A 152 5.16 6.38 -14.74
N GLY A 153 5.48 7.41 -13.97
CA GLY A 153 6.82 7.65 -13.42
C GLY A 153 7.28 6.55 -12.47
N LEU A 154 6.42 6.13 -11.55
CA LEU A 154 6.70 5.03 -10.61
C LEU A 154 6.93 3.71 -11.37
N VAL A 155 6.08 3.37 -12.33
CA VAL A 155 6.23 2.17 -13.15
C VAL A 155 7.58 2.18 -13.86
N ASN A 156 7.93 3.27 -14.54
CA ASN A 156 9.19 3.36 -15.27
C ASN A 156 10.41 3.30 -14.35
N MET A 157 10.35 3.97 -13.19
CA MET A 157 11.41 3.94 -12.19
C MET A 157 11.65 2.52 -11.67
N ILE A 158 10.57 1.81 -11.29
CA ILE A 158 10.67 0.48 -10.70
C ILE A 158 11.17 -0.55 -11.73
N VAL A 159 10.57 -0.55 -12.92
CA VAL A 159 11.00 -1.44 -14.01
C VAL A 159 12.46 -1.20 -14.35
N GLY A 160 12.84 0.05 -14.60
CA GLY A 160 14.23 0.39 -14.92
C GLY A 160 15.22 0.02 -13.81
N TYR A 161 14.82 0.18 -12.53
CA TYR A 161 15.68 -0.19 -11.40
C TYR A 161 15.83 -1.71 -11.24
N LEU A 162 14.80 -2.49 -11.55
CA LEU A 162 14.83 -3.94 -11.47
C LEU A 162 15.49 -4.60 -12.72
N GLU A 163 15.44 -3.95 -13.88
CA GLU A 163 16.05 -4.44 -15.11
C GLU A 163 17.55 -4.05 -15.26
N GLN A 164 18.07 -3.16 -14.41
CA GLN A 164 19.51 -2.86 -14.37
C GLN A 164 20.27 -4.05 -13.77
N VAL A 165 20.81 -4.90 -14.64
CA VAL A 165 21.73 -6.01 -14.34
C VAL A 165 23.14 -5.58 -14.68
#